data_2d59402c1eca1b8ed7c19e303cae9ae6
#
_entry.id   2d59402c1eca1b8ed7c19e303cae9ae6
#
_cell.length_a   1.000
_cell.length_b   1.000
_cell.length_c   1.000
_cell.angle_alpha   90.00
_cell.angle_beta   90.00
_cell.angle_gamma   90.00
#
_symmetry.space_group_name_H-M   'P 1'
#
loop_
_entity.id
_entity.type
_entity.pdbx_description
1 polymer ?
#
loop_
_entity_poly.entity_id
_entity_poly.type
_entity_poly.pdbx_seq_one_letter_code
_entity_poly.pdbx_strand_id
1 'polypeptide(L)'
;MIMTTTLSHRLSVLVLTCAAALALTSWASPSHAQTVAVMVNGEPITNYDIEQRSKLTFLTTHKPASRQQVIDELIDEKVKIKEGKKFGVDPTASDIDQSYAAMSARMRITPEQLTKSLEAQGIRPDTLKARIKAEMVWTSLVRGRYKESLQVGEKDVAAAAQEGGDKTETDAFEYKMQPVVLIVPRGSAAAAIEARQKEAEALRSRVQSCADANTFFKSMQNAAIRETVTKTSADIPAVLREVLDKTPIGHLTPPEVTKQGVEMVALCAKKPTTVDTPKKREIRDKMYAEKFQAKSQSYLQEVRKAAMVEYR
;
A
#
# COMPACT_ATOMS: atom_id res chain seq x y z
N MET A 1 -29.80 0.30 84.36
CA MET A 1 -28.75 1.11 83.69
C MET A 1 -28.24 0.39 82.47
N ILE A 2 -29.10 -0.10 81.57
CA ILE A 2 -28.71 -0.96 80.39
C ILE A 2 -29.49 -0.51 79.11
N MET A 3 -30.12 0.67 79.05
CA MET A 3 -31.00 1.03 77.92
C MET A 3 -30.47 2.19 77.02
N THR A 4 -29.29 2.76 77.32
CA THR A 4 -28.76 3.92 76.57
C THR A 4 -27.64 3.58 75.56
N THR A 5 -27.01 2.38 75.66
CA THR A 5 -25.90 1.99 74.81
C THR A 5 -26.30 1.43 73.42
N THR A 6 -27.51 0.91 73.27
CA THR A 6 -27.99 0.34 71.98
C THR A 6 -28.44 1.39 70.98
N LEU A 7 -28.81 2.57 71.39
CA LEU A 7 -29.26 3.64 70.49
C LEU A 7 -28.10 4.35 69.80
N SER A 8 -26.97 4.54 70.49
CA SER A 8 -25.75 5.14 69.94
C SER A 8 -25.08 4.29 68.84
N HIS A 9 -25.10 2.97 69.04
CA HIS A 9 -24.49 2.03 68.04
C HIS A 9 -25.31 1.99 66.74
N ARG A 10 -26.66 2.06 66.81
CA ARG A 10 -27.52 2.05 65.63
C ARG A 10 -27.38 3.38 64.83
N LEU A 11 -27.20 4.50 65.49
CA LEU A 11 -26.98 5.80 64.85
C LEU A 11 -25.60 5.87 64.16
N SER A 12 -24.53 5.32 64.77
CA SER A 12 -23.20 5.29 64.19
C SER A 12 -23.11 4.37 62.96
N VAL A 13 -23.83 3.21 62.96
CA VAL A 13 -23.89 2.32 61.81
C VAL A 13 -24.64 2.97 60.66
N LEU A 14 -25.72 3.68 60.93
CA LEU A 14 -26.52 4.37 59.88
C LEU A 14 -25.71 5.54 59.22
N VAL A 15 -24.94 6.26 59.98
CA VAL A 15 -24.06 7.36 59.45
C VAL A 15 -22.89 6.77 58.63
N LEU A 16 -22.30 5.64 59.05
CA LEU A 16 -21.24 4.97 58.29
C LEU A 16 -21.74 4.39 56.95
N THR A 17 -22.94 3.85 56.92
CA THR A 17 -23.53 3.30 55.66
C THR A 17 -23.92 4.39 54.68
N CYS A 18 -24.39 5.58 55.15
CA CYS A 18 -24.66 6.72 54.27
C CYS A 18 -23.37 7.34 53.73
N ALA A 19 -22.30 7.43 54.53
CA ALA A 19 -21.02 7.93 54.09
C ALA A 19 -20.37 6.99 53.04
N ALA A 20 -20.49 5.67 53.19
CA ALA A 20 -20.00 4.71 52.18
C ALA A 20 -20.78 4.75 50.87
N ALA A 21 -22.09 5.00 50.91
CA ALA A 21 -22.95 5.15 49.73
C ALA A 21 -22.64 6.44 48.95
N LEU A 22 -22.28 7.52 49.62
CA LEU A 22 -21.83 8.78 48.97
C LEU A 22 -20.45 8.70 48.36
N ALA A 23 -19.55 7.86 48.88
CA ALA A 23 -18.20 7.66 48.33
C ALA A 23 -18.20 6.85 47.04
N LEU A 24 -19.18 5.98 46.82
CA LEU A 24 -19.31 5.15 45.61
C LEU A 24 -19.85 5.91 44.38
N THR A 25 -20.48 7.09 44.56
CA THR A 25 -21.00 7.90 43.46
C THR A 25 -19.96 8.82 42.82
N SER A 26 -18.78 8.97 43.43
CA SER A 26 -17.74 9.92 42.96
C SER A 26 -16.82 9.37 41.87
N TRP A 27 -16.98 8.13 41.43
CA TRP A 27 -16.11 7.51 40.40
C TRP A 27 -16.82 7.35 39.02
N ALA A 28 -17.93 8.02 38.83
CA ALA A 28 -18.45 8.19 37.49
C ALA A 28 -17.52 9.18 36.74
N SER A 29 -16.45 8.65 36.13
CA SER A 29 -15.69 9.43 35.15
C SER A 29 -16.68 10.01 34.14
N PRO A 30 -16.64 11.33 33.84
CA PRO A 30 -17.50 11.89 32.81
C PRO A 30 -17.21 11.13 31.51
N SER A 31 -18.16 10.29 31.10
CA SER A 31 -18.19 9.78 29.74
C SER A 31 -18.31 11.02 28.86
N HIS A 32 -17.19 11.46 28.27
CA HIS A 32 -17.23 12.48 27.21
C HIS A 32 -18.01 11.85 26.06
N ALA A 33 -19.33 12.01 26.07
CA ALA A 33 -20.16 11.71 24.91
C ALA A 33 -19.58 12.49 23.74
N GLN A 34 -18.95 11.78 22.80
CA GLN A 34 -18.35 12.42 21.63
C GLN A 34 -19.46 13.15 20.88
N THR A 35 -19.37 14.49 20.85
CA THR A 35 -20.39 15.31 20.20
C THR A 35 -20.39 14.99 18.71
N VAL A 36 -21.54 14.55 18.21
CA VAL A 36 -21.76 14.30 16.78
C VAL A 36 -21.81 15.63 16.04
N ALA A 37 -21.01 15.78 15.01
CA ALA A 37 -20.98 16.96 14.16
C ALA A 37 -21.81 16.78 12.88
N VAL A 38 -21.80 15.55 12.32
CA VAL A 38 -22.52 15.23 11.09
C VAL A 38 -23.02 13.79 11.17
N MET A 39 -24.22 13.55 10.67
CA MET A 39 -24.75 12.21 10.42
C MET A 39 -24.74 11.93 8.92
N VAL A 40 -24.18 10.81 8.49
CA VAL A 40 -24.13 10.40 7.09
C VAL A 40 -24.83 9.05 6.93
N ASN A 41 -25.99 9.05 6.34
CA ASN A 41 -26.82 7.84 6.18
C ASN A 41 -27.07 7.07 7.49
N GLY A 42 -27.18 7.77 8.62
CA GLY A 42 -27.36 7.19 9.94
C GLY A 42 -26.05 6.86 10.68
N GLU A 43 -24.87 7.02 10.07
CA GLU A 43 -23.57 6.85 10.72
C GLU A 43 -23.01 8.19 11.21
N PRO A 44 -22.56 8.31 12.46
CA PRO A 44 -22.03 9.57 12.98
C PRO A 44 -20.62 9.86 12.52
N ILE A 45 -20.34 11.15 12.34
CA ILE A 45 -19.00 11.75 12.32
C ILE A 45 -18.93 12.65 13.55
N THR A 46 -18.01 12.38 14.46
CA THR A 46 -17.85 13.12 15.70
C THR A 46 -16.83 14.23 15.56
N ASN A 47 -16.85 15.21 16.49
CA ASN A 47 -15.81 16.23 16.57
C ASN A 47 -14.42 15.62 16.78
N TYR A 48 -14.35 14.50 17.47
CA TYR A 48 -13.10 13.75 17.66
C TYR A 48 -12.57 13.16 16.33
N ASP A 49 -13.44 12.60 15.50
CA ASP A 49 -13.04 12.09 14.17
C ASP A 49 -12.49 13.22 13.29
N ILE A 50 -13.12 14.40 13.35
CA ILE A 50 -12.68 15.59 12.62
C ILE A 50 -11.30 16.04 13.11
N GLU A 51 -11.07 16.09 14.43
CA GLU A 51 -9.76 16.43 15.01
C GLU A 51 -8.68 15.44 14.59
N GLN A 52 -8.95 14.15 14.72
CA GLN A 52 -8.02 13.08 14.34
C GLN A 52 -7.66 13.13 12.86
N ARG A 53 -8.65 13.33 11.98
CA ARG A 53 -8.44 13.45 10.56
C ARG A 53 -7.67 14.74 10.21
N SER A 54 -7.96 15.85 10.87
CA SER A 54 -7.24 17.12 10.67
C SER A 54 -5.75 16.97 10.97
N LYS A 55 -5.40 16.32 12.10
CA LYS A 55 -4.01 16.01 12.45
C LYS A 55 -3.35 15.10 11.40
N LEU A 56 -4.05 14.05 10.94
CA LEU A 56 -3.54 13.13 9.93
C LEU A 56 -3.30 13.85 8.59
N THR A 57 -4.23 14.70 8.16
CA THR A 57 -4.10 15.49 6.93
C THR A 57 -2.93 16.46 7.01
N PHE A 58 -2.75 17.13 8.15
CA PHE A 58 -1.60 18.01 8.38
C PHE A 58 -0.27 17.23 8.35
N LEU A 59 -0.20 16.06 8.99
CA LEU A 59 0.99 15.22 9.00
C LEU A 59 1.40 14.77 7.58
N THR A 60 0.43 14.49 6.72
CA THR A 60 0.68 13.96 5.38
C THR A 60 0.91 15.04 4.32
N THR A 61 0.32 16.22 4.48
CA THR A 61 0.37 17.28 3.47
C THR A 61 1.23 18.48 3.87
N HIS A 62 1.58 18.59 5.18
CA HIS A 62 2.20 19.75 5.82
C HIS A 62 1.41 21.06 5.61
N LYS A 63 0.12 20.94 5.30
CA LYS A 63 -0.81 22.08 5.12
C LYS A 63 -2.03 21.90 6.02
N PRO A 64 -2.47 22.95 6.72
CA PRO A 64 -3.71 22.90 7.50
C PRO A 64 -4.90 22.77 6.53
N ALA A 65 -5.76 21.80 6.77
CA ALA A 65 -7.05 21.71 6.10
C ALA A 65 -8.12 22.50 6.88
N SER A 66 -9.05 23.12 6.18
CA SER A 66 -10.20 23.73 6.85
C SER A 66 -11.09 22.63 7.47
N ARG A 67 -11.81 22.99 8.53
CA ARG A 67 -12.77 22.06 9.17
C ARG A 67 -13.75 21.46 8.15
N GLN A 68 -14.24 22.26 7.21
CA GLN A 68 -15.19 21.80 6.19
C GLN A 68 -14.54 20.79 5.23
N GLN A 69 -13.31 21.04 4.80
CA GLN A 69 -12.57 20.07 3.97
C GLN A 69 -12.43 18.71 4.68
N VAL A 70 -12.10 18.71 5.98
CA VAL A 70 -11.98 17.48 6.77
C VAL A 70 -13.33 16.77 6.91
N ILE A 71 -14.41 17.52 7.15
CA ILE A 71 -15.77 16.97 7.20
C ILE A 71 -16.13 16.33 5.86
N ASP A 72 -15.85 17.00 4.74
CA ASP A 72 -16.12 16.49 3.39
C ASP A 72 -15.37 15.19 3.10
N GLU A 73 -14.09 15.10 3.49
CA GLU A 73 -13.32 13.85 3.40
C GLU A 73 -13.96 12.71 4.20
N LEU A 74 -14.40 12.98 5.43
CA LEU A 74 -15.03 11.97 6.29
C LEU A 74 -16.42 11.54 5.76
N ILE A 75 -17.19 12.46 5.19
CA ILE A 75 -18.45 12.15 4.51
C ILE A 75 -18.18 11.23 3.33
N ASP A 76 -17.18 11.56 2.49
CA ASP A 76 -16.80 10.75 1.34
C ASP A 76 -16.39 9.34 1.74
N GLU A 77 -15.64 9.19 2.84
CA GLU A 77 -15.27 7.86 3.37
C GLU A 77 -16.50 7.04 3.80
N LYS A 78 -17.43 7.65 4.52
CA LYS A 78 -18.68 6.98 4.93
C LYS A 78 -19.49 6.55 3.71
N VAL A 79 -19.62 7.42 2.73
CA VAL A 79 -20.35 7.16 1.48
C VAL A 79 -19.68 6.05 0.69
N LYS A 80 -18.36 6.08 0.49
CA LYS A 80 -17.58 5.05 -0.20
C LYS A 80 -17.76 3.67 0.44
N ILE A 81 -17.64 3.58 1.77
CA ILE A 81 -17.78 2.32 2.52
C ILE A 81 -19.21 1.79 2.40
N LYS A 82 -20.22 2.64 2.58
CA LYS A 82 -21.61 2.22 2.46
C LYS A 82 -21.94 1.73 1.06
N GLU A 83 -21.47 2.42 0.04
CA GLU A 83 -21.68 2.03 -1.35
C GLU A 83 -21.00 0.70 -1.66
N GLY A 84 -19.74 0.51 -1.23
CA GLY A 84 -19.03 -0.74 -1.42
C GLY A 84 -19.75 -1.95 -0.82
N LYS A 85 -20.29 -1.80 0.38
CA LYS A 85 -21.07 -2.84 1.05
C LYS A 85 -22.29 -3.30 0.23
N LYS A 86 -22.96 -2.41 -0.50
CA LYS A 86 -24.09 -2.77 -1.38
C LYS A 86 -23.68 -3.74 -2.49
N PHE A 87 -22.41 -3.69 -2.91
CA PHE A 87 -21.85 -4.53 -3.97
C PHE A 87 -20.94 -5.64 -3.44
N GLY A 88 -20.98 -5.91 -2.13
CA GLY A 88 -20.19 -6.97 -1.50
C GLY A 88 -18.70 -6.66 -1.39
N VAL A 89 -18.30 -5.40 -1.51
CA VAL A 89 -16.91 -4.96 -1.34
C VAL A 89 -16.72 -4.49 0.10
N ASP A 90 -16.22 -5.38 0.96
CA ASP A 90 -15.93 -5.09 2.37
C ASP A 90 -14.62 -5.78 2.79
N PRO A 91 -13.47 -5.11 2.66
CA PRO A 91 -12.17 -5.64 3.06
C PRO A 91 -12.16 -6.06 4.53
N THR A 92 -11.54 -7.19 4.82
CA THR A 92 -11.35 -7.69 6.17
C THR A 92 -10.33 -6.87 6.96
N ALA A 93 -10.30 -7.03 8.28
CA ALA A 93 -9.27 -6.41 9.12
C ALA A 93 -7.86 -6.83 8.66
N SER A 94 -7.68 -8.09 8.27
CA SER A 94 -6.40 -8.59 7.74
C SER A 94 -5.97 -7.88 6.46
N ASP A 95 -6.90 -7.61 5.53
CA ASP A 95 -6.59 -6.89 4.29
C ASP A 95 -6.14 -5.46 4.57
N ILE A 96 -6.79 -4.80 5.54
CA ILE A 96 -6.44 -3.45 5.98
C ILE A 96 -5.06 -3.45 6.63
N ASP A 97 -4.76 -4.42 7.50
CA ASP A 97 -3.46 -4.54 8.16
C ASP A 97 -2.33 -4.84 7.16
N GLN A 98 -2.58 -5.66 6.16
CA GLN A 98 -1.63 -5.90 5.06
C GLN A 98 -1.35 -4.61 4.27
N SER A 99 -2.40 -3.82 3.97
CA SER A 99 -2.24 -2.54 3.29
C SER A 99 -1.48 -1.52 4.14
N TYR A 100 -1.74 -1.49 5.46
CA TYR A 100 -1.01 -0.68 6.43
C TYR A 100 0.47 -1.07 6.49
N ALA A 101 0.77 -2.38 6.52
CA ALA A 101 2.14 -2.90 6.48
C ALA A 101 2.85 -2.59 5.16
N ALA A 102 2.15 -2.70 4.02
CA ALA A 102 2.70 -2.32 2.73
C ALA A 102 3.00 -0.81 2.64
N MET A 103 2.19 0.03 3.27
CA MET A 103 2.45 1.47 3.37
C MET A 103 3.70 1.76 4.21
N SER A 104 3.83 1.15 5.39
CA SER A 104 5.01 1.31 6.25
C SER A 104 6.30 0.84 5.56
N ALA A 105 6.24 -0.28 4.83
CA ALA A 105 7.38 -0.80 4.07
C ALA A 105 7.86 0.17 2.98
N ARG A 106 6.93 0.88 2.29
CA ARG A 106 7.27 1.94 1.33
C ARG A 106 7.97 3.13 1.98
N MET A 107 7.65 3.41 3.25
CA MET A 107 8.32 4.43 4.06
C MET A 107 9.63 3.91 4.70
N ARG A 108 10.01 2.65 4.47
CA ARG A 108 11.19 1.96 5.03
C ARG A 108 11.17 1.86 6.56
N ILE A 109 9.98 1.74 7.14
CA ILE A 109 9.75 1.55 8.58
C ILE A 109 8.88 0.31 8.82
N THR A 110 8.81 -0.15 10.07
CA THR A 110 7.89 -1.25 10.43
C THR A 110 6.47 -0.72 10.73
N PRO A 111 5.42 -1.57 10.69
CA PRO A 111 4.07 -1.18 11.10
C PRO A 111 4.00 -0.63 12.53
N GLU A 112 4.80 -1.19 13.45
CA GLU A 112 4.88 -0.75 14.84
C GLU A 112 5.52 0.63 14.96
N GLN A 113 6.54 0.92 14.14
CA GLN A 113 7.17 2.25 14.07
C GLN A 113 6.20 3.29 13.51
N LEU A 114 5.42 2.95 12.47
CA LEU A 114 4.39 3.81 11.94
C LEU A 114 3.32 4.12 13.00
N THR A 115 2.84 3.09 13.71
CA THR A 115 1.88 3.21 14.81
C THR A 115 2.40 4.17 15.89
N LYS A 116 3.61 3.96 16.39
CA LYS A 116 4.24 4.84 17.40
C LYS A 116 4.41 6.28 16.89
N SER A 117 4.74 6.46 15.63
CA SER A 117 4.88 7.79 15.02
C SER A 117 3.54 8.54 14.98
N LEU A 118 2.44 7.86 14.65
CA LEU A 118 1.10 8.44 14.67
C LEU A 118 0.68 8.80 16.10
N GLU A 119 0.85 7.89 17.06
CA GLU A 119 0.53 8.09 18.47
C GLU A 119 1.31 9.26 19.08
N ALA A 120 2.60 9.41 18.74
CA ALA A 120 3.43 10.54 19.17
C ALA A 120 2.90 11.90 18.67
N GLN A 121 2.14 11.90 17.56
CA GLN A 121 1.46 13.08 17.03
C GLN A 121 0.00 13.22 17.55
N GLY A 122 -0.40 12.36 18.50
CA GLY A 122 -1.77 12.33 19.02
C GLY A 122 -2.80 11.85 17.98
N ILE A 123 -2.38 11.01 17.04
CA ILE A 123 -3.24 10.43 16.00
C ILE A 123 -3.43 8.94 16.30
N ARG A 124 -4.68 8.50 16.37
CA ARG A 124 -4.97 7.07 16.50
C ARG A 124 -4.67 6.34 15.19
N PRO A 125 -3.99 5.18 15.24
CA PRO A 125 -3.73 4.36 14.05
C PRO A 125 -5.01 3.99 13.29
N ASP A 126 -6.13 3.82 14.01
CA ASP A 126 -7.44 3.51 13.42
C ASP A 126 -7.92 4.60 12.44
N THR A 127 -7.52 5.87 12.65
CA THR A 127 -7.85 6.97 11.73
C THR A 127 -7.22 6.74 10.35
N LEU A 128 -5.97 6.29 10.31
CA LEU A 128 -5.30 5.94 9.06
C LEU A 128 -5.86 4.65 8.46
N LYS A 129 -6.14 3.64 9.29
CA LYS A 129 -6.74 2.38 8.85
C LYS A 129 -8.14 2.57 8.27
N ALA A 130 -8.95 3.47 8.83
CA ALA A 130 -10.28 3.82 8.28
C ALA A 130 -10.15 4.44 6.88
N ARG A 131 -9.21 5.37 6.69
CA ARG A 131 -8.91 5.94 5.37
C ARG A 131 -8.46 4.88 4.37
N ILE A 132 -7.54 3.99 4.78
CA ILE A 132 -7.09 2.86 3.95
C ILE A 132 -8.28 1.99 3.53
N LYS A 133 -9.16 1.64 4.48
CA LYS A 133 -10.37 0.86 4.19
C LYS A 133 -11.23 1.54 3.12
N ALA A 134 -11.53 2.82 3.29
CA ALA A 134 -12.36 3.57 2.35
C ALA A 134 -11.77 3.61 0.93
N GLU A 135 -10.44 3.81 0.83
CA GLU A 135 -9.76 3.82 -0.46
C GLU A 135 -9.68 2.42 -1.11
N MET A 136 -9.49 1.36 -0.32
CA MET A 136 -9.54 -0.01 -0.82
C MET A 136 -10.92 -0.37 -1.37
N VAL A 137 -11.96 -0.08 -0.60
CA VAL A 137 -13.36 -0.28 -1.01
C VAL A 137 -13.64 0.46 -2.30
N TRP A 138 -13.31 1.74 -2.34
CA TRP A 138 -13.63 2.60 -3.48
C TRP A 138 -12.88 2.19 -4.75
N THR A 139 -11.59 1.93 -4.61
CA THR A 139 -10.76 1.47 -5.73
C THR A 139 -11.29 0.17 -6.33
N SER A 140 -11.63 -0.81 -5.48
CA SER A 140 -12.17 -2.09 -5.92
C SER A 140 -13.53 -1.93 -6.59
N LEU A 141 -14.41 -1.12 -6.00
CA LEU A 141 -15.74 -0.84 -6.54
C LEU A 141 -15.68 -0.17 -7.92
N VAL A 142 -14.90 0.90 -8.05
CA VAL A 142 -14.75 1.63 -9.33
C VAL A 142 -14.14 0.73 -10.40
N ARG A 143 -13.10 -0.03 -10.07
CA ARG A 143 -12.46 -0.98 -11.01
C ARG A 143 -13.44 -2.07 -11.47
N GLY A 144 -14.23 -2.61 -10.55
CA GLY A 144 -15.22 -3.64 -10.88
C GLY A 144 -16.35 -3.08 -11.76
N ARG A 145 -16.94 -1.94 -11.36
CA ARG A 145 -18.08 -1.33 -12.03
C ARG A 145 -17.76 -0.81 -13.44
N TYR A 146 -16.57 -0.25 -13.62
CA TYR A 146 -16.17 0.42 -14.86
C TYR A 146 -15.07 -0.33 -15.63
N LYS A 147 -14.90 -1.63 -15.37
CA LYS A 147 -13.83 -2.46 -15.93
C LYS A 147 -13.63 -2.24 -17.44
N GLU A 148 -14.70 -2.28 -18.23
CA GLU A 148 -14.64 -2.14 -19.68
C GLU A 148 -14.30 -0.69 -20.10
N SER A 149 -14.89 0.30 -19.45
CA SER A 149 -14.65 1.71 -19.80
C SER A 149 -13.28 2.23 -19.34
N LEU A 150 -12.61 1.53 -18.44
CA LEU A 150 -11.25 1.83 -17.99
C LEU A 150 -10.18 1.27 -18.93
N GLN A 151 -10.54 0.35 -19.83
CA GLN A 151 -9.59 -0.18 -20.79
C GLN A 151 -9.08 0.93 -21.72
N VAL A 152 -7.78 0.86 -22.00
CA VAL A 152 -7.09 1.77 -22.92
C VAL A 152 -6.75 0.97 -24.17
N GLY A 153 -7.34 1.34 -25.29
CA GLY A 153 -7.13 0.68 -26.57
C GLY A 153 -5.74 0.96 -27.14
N GLU A 154 -5.17 -0.01 -27.86
CA GLU A 154 -3.86 0.16 -28.50
C GLU A 154 -3.87 1.32 -29.52
N LYS A 155 -5.00 1.54 -30.22
CA LYS A 155 -5.18 2.67 -31.16
C LYS A 155 -5.10 4.02 -30.44
N ASP A 156 -5.70 4.13 -29.25
CA ASP A 156 -5.68 5.37 -28.46
C ASP A 156 -4.25 5.68 -27.98
N VAL A 157 -3.53 4.64 -27.55
CA VAL A 157 -2.12 4.76 -27.14
C VAL A 157 -1.25 5.18 -28.31
N ALA A 158 -1.44 4.57 -29.48
CA ALA A 158 -0.67 4.91 -30.68
C ALA A 158 -0.93 6.37 -31.13
N ALA A 159 -2.19 6.81 -31.11
CA ALA A 159 -2.55 8.19 -31.44
C ALA A 159 -1.90 9.19 -30.46
N ALA A 160 -2.01 8.95 -29.16
CA ALA A 160 -1.40 9.82 -28.14
C ALA A 160 0.13 9.82 -28.20
N ALA A 161 0.77 8.72 -28.58
CA ALA A 161 2.20 8.66 -28.80
C ALA A 161 2.66 9.54 -29.98
N GLN A 162 1.86 9.56 -31.06
CA GLN A 162 2.16 10.40 -32.24
C GLN A 162 1.98 11.90 -31.97
N GLU A 163 0.93 12.29 -31.22
CA GLU A 163 0.69 13.68 -30.83
C GLU A 163 1.80 14.27 -29.95
N GLY A 164 2.44 13.41 -29.13
CA GLY A 164 3.56 13.82 -28.28
C GLY A 164 4.85 14.20 -29.03
N GLY A 165 4.90 14.08 -30.35
CA GLY A 165 6.01 14.54 -31.20
C GLY A 165 7.33 13.80 -31.01
N ASP A 166 7.35 12.75 -30.22
CA ASP A 166 8.55 12.01 -29.86
C ASP A 166 8.83 10.90 -30.89
N LYS A 167 9.71 11.22 -31.86
CA LYS A 167 10.14 10.28 -32.92
C LYS A 167 11.07 9.16 -32.40
N THR A 168 11.33 9.11 -31.09
CA THR A 168 12.21 8.12 -30.45
C THR A 168 11.50 6.80 -30.12
N GLU A 169 10.62 6.37 -31.03
CA GLU A 169 9.89 5.08 -30.90
C GLU A 169 10.79 3.85 -31.20
N THR A 170 12.10 4.07 -31.46
CA THR A 170 12.94 3.08 -32.14
C THR A 170 13.70 2.13 -31.23
N ASP A 171 13.74 2.36 -29.92
CA ASP A 171 14.64 1.58 -29.06
C ASP A 171 13.94 0.68 -28.03
N ALA A 172 12.80 0.12 -28.40
CA ALA A 172 12.21 -0.95 -27.62
C ALA A 172 12.76 -2.30 -28.09
N PHE A 173 13.09 -3.13 -27.12
CA PHE A 173 13.61 -4.47 -27.38
C PHE A 173 12.79 -5.52 -26.64
N GLU A 174 12.75 -6.70 -27.22
CA GLU A 174 12.32 -7.93 -26.57
C GLU A 174 13.60 -8.66 -26.12
N TYR A 175 13.67 -8.93 -24.81
CA TYR A 175 14.79 -9.62 -24.18
C TYR A 175 14.36 -11.05 -23.82
N LYS A 176 15.10 -12.03 -24.32
CA LYS A 176 15.01 -13.42 -23.86
C LYS A 176 16.08 -13.63 -22.81
N MET A 177 15.66 -13.91 -21.58
CA MET A 177 16.52 -13.92 -20.40
C MET A 177 16.36 -15.19 -19.60
N GLN A 178 17.44 -15.63 -18.95
CA GLN A 178 17.42 -16.77 -18.05
C GLN A 178 18.06 -16.38 -16.71
N PRO A 179 17.26 -16.22 -15.64
CA PRO A 179 17.76 -15.85 -14.32
C PRO A 179 18.56 -16.97 -13.67
N VAL A 180 19.67 -16.61 -13.04
CA VAL A 180 20.55 -17.50 -12.28
C VAL A 180 20.70 -16.94 -10.88
N VAL A 181 20.60 -17.78 -9.87
CA VAL A 181 20.73 -17.42 -8.46
C VAL A 181 21.81 -18.29 -7.82
N LEU A 182 22.85 -17.70 -7.29
CA LEU A 182 23.77 -18.37 -6.37
C LEU A 182 23.18 -18.24 -4.96
N ILE A 183 22.78 -19.37 -4.40
CA ILE A 183 22.04 -19.43 -3.13
C ILE A 183 22.94 -19.00 -1.96
N VAL A 184 22.45 -18.05 -1.17
CA VAL A 184 23.02 -17.63 0.10
C VAL A 184 22.01 -17.94 1.22
N PRO A 185 22.36 -18.76 2.22
CA PRO A 185 21.44 -19.04 3.32
C PRO A 185 21.01 -17.77 4.06
N ARG A 186 19.75 -17.74 4.49
CA ARG A 186 19.26 -16.60 5.27
C ARG A 186 20.03 -16.43 6.56
N GLY A 187 20.39 -15.19 6.90
CA GLY A 187 21.16 -14.89 8.11
C GLY A 187 22.68 -15.09 7.94
N SER A 188 23.16 -15.35 6.72
CA SER A 188 24.60 -15.41 6.45
C SER A 188 25.30 -14.10 6.79
N ALA A 189 26.53 -14.20 7.32
CA ALA A 189 27.37 -13.03 7.59
C ALA A 189 27.72 -12.29 6.28
N ALA A 190 27.96 -10.99 6.38
CA ALA A 190 28.31 -10.13 5.23
C ALA A 190 29.50 -10.68 4.41
N ALA A 191 30.52 -11.22 5.09
CA ALA A 191 31.67 -11.85 4.46
C ALA A 191 31.30 -13.06 3.55
N ALA A 192 30.27 -13.83 3.93
CA ALA A 192 29.81 -14.97 3.11
C ALA A 192 29.06 -14.47 1.87
N ILE A 193 28.31 -13.37 1.96
CA ILE A 193 27.63 -12.74 0.83
C ILE A 193 28.68 -12.20 -0.15
N GLU A 194 29.69 -11.51 0.37
CA GLU A 194 30.78 -10.95 -0.45
C GLU A 194 31.60 -12.04 -1.15
N ALA A 195 31.92 -13.15 -0.44
CA ALA A 195 32.59 -14.29 -1.05
C ALA A 195 31.76 -14.89 -2.20
N ARG A 196 30.43 -15.00 -2.01
CA ARG A 196 29.51 -15.51 -3.04
C ARG A 196 29.40 -14.53 -4.23
N GLN A 197 29.47 -13.23 -3.99
CA GLN A 197 29.47 -12.23 -5.05
C GLN A 197 30.76 -12.28 -5.89
N LYS A 198 31.92 -12.47 -5.24
CA LYS A 198 33.21 -12.69 -5.92
C LYS A 198 33.20 -13.97 -6.77
N GLU A 199 32.62 -15.05 -6.24
CA GLU A 199 32.44 -16.29 -6.99
C GLU A 199 31.55 -16.09 -8.23
N ALA A 200 30.41 -15.37 -8.07
CA ALA A 200 29.50 -15.04 -9.17
C ALA A 200 30.23 -14.26 -10.28
N GLU A 201 31.04 -13.27 -9.93
CA GLU A 201 31.83 -12.51 -10.91
C GLU A 201 32.86 -13.39 -11.63
N ALA A 202 33.54 -14.30 -10.92
CA ALA A 202 34.47 -15.24 -11.54
C ALA A 202 33.77 -16.23 -12.49
N LEU A 203 32.53 -16.64 -12.15
CA LEU A 203 31.73 -17.53 -12.99
C LEU A 203 31.19 -16.83 -14.24
N ARG A 204 30.92 -15.54 -14.14
CA ARG A 204 30.39 -14.72 -15.24
C ARG A 204 31.26 -14.80 -16.49
N SER A 205 32.59 -14.76 -16.37
CA SER A 205 33.51 -14.84 -17.49
C SER A 205 33.55 -16.22 -18.19
N ARG A 206 33.03 -17.26 -17.52
CA ARG A 206 33.02 -18.64 -18.03
C ARG A 206 31.83 -18.97 -18.90
N VAL A 207 30.77 -18.16 -18.85
CA VAL A 207 29.53 -18.36 -19.59
C VAL A 207 29.53 -17.52 -20.86
N GLN A 208 29.48 -18.16 -21.99
CA GLN A 208 29.51 -17.53 -23.31
C GLN A 208 28.21 -17.73 -24.09
N SER A 209 27.32 -18.63 -23.59
CA SER A 209 26.01 -18.86 -24.17
C SER A 209 24.99 -19.25 -23.11
N CYS A 210 23.70 -19.11 -23.42
CA CYS A 210 22.64 -19.58 -22.52
C CYS A 210 22.59 -21.11 -22.37
N ALA A 211 23.07 -21.83 -23.36
CA ALA A 211 23.22 -23.30 -23.27
C ALA A 211 24.30 -23.64 -22.23
N ASP A 212 25.44 -22.96 -22.28
CA ASP A 212 26.51 -23.10 -21.28
C ASP A 212 26.01 -22.75 -19.89
N ALA A 213 25.31 -21.60 -19.73
CA ALA A 213 24.71 -21.22 -18.46
C ALA A 213 23.80 -22.34 -17.91
N ASN A 214 22.93 -22.86 -18.74
CA ASN A 214 22.00 -23.89 -18.34
C ASN A 214 22.73 -25.19 -17.89
N THR A 215 23.70 -25.66 -18.68
CA THR A 215 24.49 -26.83 -18.33
C THR A 215 25.32 -26.64 -17.07
N PHE A 216 25.97 -25.47 -16.97
CA PHE A 216 26.89 -25.15 -15.89
C PHE A 216 26.16 -24.99 -14.55
N PHE A 217 25.12 -24.14 -14.49
CA PHE A 217 24.44 -23.88 -13.24
C PHE A 217 23.51 -24.99 -12.77
N LYS A 218 22.99 -25.84 -13.68
CA LYS A 218 22.27 -27.07 -13.30
C LYS A 218 23.14 -28.08 -12.56
N SER A 219 24.43 -28.10 -12.85
CA SER A 219 25.37 -29.03 -12.21
C SER A 219 25.87 -28.55 -10.83
N MET A 220 25.61 -27.27 -10.48
CA MET A 220 26.07 -26.67 -9.20
C MET A 220 25.06 -26.90 -8.08
N GLN A 221 25.53 -27.45 -6.93
CA GLN A 221 24.66 -27.73 -5.79
C GLN A 221 24.08 -26.46 -5.11
N ASN A 222 24.80 -25.35 -5.18
CA ASN A 222 24.43 -24.10 -4.52
C ASN A 222 24.00 -22.99 -5.52
N ALA A 223 23.50 -23.38 -6.67
CA ALA A 223 22.96 -22.48 -7.67
C ALA A 223 21.60 -22.97 -8.14
N ALA A 224 20.76 -22.04 -8.55
CA ALA A 224 19.51 -22.32 -9.22
C ALA A 224 19.46 -21.55 -10.52
N ILE A 225 19.14 -22.21 -11.61
CA ILE A 225 18.84 -21.57 -12.89
C ILE A 225 17.34 -21.72 -13.14
N ARG A 226 16.68 -20.61 -13.46
CA ARG A 226 15.25 -20.55 -13.69
C ARG A 226 14.93 -20.79 -15.17
N GLU A 227 13.66 -20.96 -15.44
CA GLU A 227 13.17 -21.04 -16.82
C GLU A 227 13.45 -19.73 -17.58
N THR A 228 13.65 -19.88 -18.88
CA THR A 228 13.84 -18.74 -19.76
C THR A 228 12.54 -17.93 -19.85
N VAL A 229 12.65 -16.63 -19.66
CA VAL A 229 11.54 -15.69 -19.78
C VAL A 229 11.81 -14.70 -20.91
N THR A 230 10.75 -14.32 -21.62
CA THR A 230 10.78 -13.26 -22.62
C THR A 230 10.02 -12.05 -22.09
N LYS A 231 10.66 -10.87 -22.10
CA LYS A 231 10.05 -9.62 -21.67
C LYS A 231 10.40 -8.48 -22.61
N THR A 232 9.47 -7.55 -22.78
CA THR A 232 9.74 -6.30 -23.50
C THR A 232 10.48 -5.29 -22.62
N SER A 233 11.14 -4.34 -23.22
CA SER A 233 11.78 -3.21 -22.47
C SER A 233 10.80 -2.44 -21.60
N ALA A 234 9.49 -2.49 -21.90
CA ALA A 234 8.44 -1.89 -21.09
C ALA A 234 8.20 -2.65 -19.77
N ASP A 235 8.46 -3.97 -19.75
CA ASP A 235 8.24 -4.85 -18.59
C ASP A 235 9.47 -4.99 -17.68
N ILE A 236 10.58 -4.36 -18.06
CA ILE A 236 11.85 -4.45 -17.34
C ILE A 236 12.12 -3.12 -16.63
N PRO A 237 12.46 -3.13 -15.33
CA PRO A 237 12.90 -1.92 -14.62
C PRO A 237 14.06 -1.22 -15.34
N ALA A 238 14.07 0.10 -15.35
CA ALA A 238 15.04 0.90 -16.07
C ALA A 238 16.50 0.50 -15.73
N VAL A 239 16.80 0.30 -14.44
CA VAL A 239 18.13 -0.10 -13.96
C VAL A 239 18.57 -1.44 -14.58
N LEU A 240 17.69 -2.46 -14.55
CA LEU A 240 18.01 -3.77 -15.15
C LEU A 240 18.14 -3.66 -16.67
N ARG A 241 17.32 -2.84 -17.32
CA ARG A 241 17.39 -2.62 -18.77
C ARG A 241 18.74 -2.04 -19.18
N GLU A 242 19.23 -1.01 -18.46
CA GLU A 242 20.56 -0.44 -18.73
C GLU A 242 21.69 -1.47 -18.59
N VAL A 243 21.58 -2.38 -17.63
CA VAL A 243 22.53 -3.48 -17.44
C VAL A 243 22.44 -4.48 -18.61
N LEU A 244 21.23 -4.86 -19.01
CA LEU A 244 21.00 -5.77 -20.13
C LEU A 244 21.49 -5.17 -21.45
N ASP A 245 21.32 -3.87 -21.67
CA ASP A 245 21.76 -3.18 -22.87
C ASP A 245 23.30 -3.19 -23.04
N LYS A 246 24.01 -3.22 -21.91
CA LYS A 246 25.48 -3.31 -21.85
C LYS A 246 26.00 -4.75 -21.85
N THR A 247 25.10 -5.74 -21.67
CA THR A 247 25.47 -7.15 -21.59
C THR A 247 25.45 -7.77 -23.01
N PRO A 248 26.54 -8.40 -23.49
CA PRO A 248 26.50 -9.10 -24.76
C PRO A 248 25.56 -10.30 -24.75
N ILE A 249 24.96 -10.60 -25.89
CA ILE A 249 24.10 -11.79 -26.02
C ILE A 249 24.92 -13.05 -25.72
N GLY A 250 24.36 -13.96 -24.95
CA GLY A 250 25.00 -15.19 -24.46
C GLY A 250 25.69 -15.02 -23.10
N HIS A 251 25.91 -13.80 -22.62
CA HIS A 251 26.65 -13.52 -21.38
C HIS A 251 25.74 -13.25 -20.19
N LEU A 252 26.35 -13.28 -19.00
CA LEU A 252 25.68 -12.95 -17.72
C LEU A 252 25.81 -11.47 -17.40
N THR A 253 24.76 -10.90 -16.82
CA THR A 253 24.83 -9.57 -16.18
C THR A 253 25.81 -9.58 -14.99
N PRO A 254 26.27 -8.41 -14.51
CA PRO A 254 26.96 -8.31 -13.23
C PRO A 254 26.11 -8.91 -12.09
N PRO A 255 26.75 -9.50 -11.06
CA PRO A 255 26.04 -10.09 -9.93
C PRO A 255 25.41 -9.01 -9.05
N GLU A 256 24.14 -9.22 -8.68
CA GLU A 256 23.36 -8.38 -7.77
C GLU A 256 22.98 -9.14 -6.51
N VAL A 257 23.18 -8.54 -5.34
CA VAL A 257 22.79 -9.13 -4.06
C VAL A 257 21.29 -8.88 -3.82
N THR A 258 20.52 -9.96 -3.68
CA THR A 258 19.08 -9.93 -3.42
C THR A 258 18.72 -10.68 -2.14
N LYS A 259 17.44 -10.69 -1.79
CA LYS A 259 16.93 -11.51 -0.67
C LYS A 259 17.04 -13.02 -0.90
N GLN A 260 17.25 -13.46 -2.14
CA GLN A 260 17.34 -14.88 -2.53
C GLN A 260 18.77 -15.36 -2.64
N GLY A 261 19.74 -14.46 -2.67
CA GLY A 261 21.15 -14.76 -2.86
C GLY A 261 21.81 -13.74 -3.79
N VAL A 262 22.81 -14.19 -4.55
CA VAL A 262 23.47 -13.39 -5.58
C VAL A 262 22.87 -13.76 -6.94
N GLU A 263 22.20 -12.82 -7.57
CA GLU A 263 21.47 -13.03 -8.82
C GLU A 263 22.25 -12.48 -10.01
N MET A 264 22.20 -13.19 -11.13
CA MET A 264 22.66 -12.79 -12.45
C MET A 264 21.59 -13.16 -13.48
N VAL A 265 21.63 -12.53 -14.65
CA VAL A 265 20.73 -12.83 -15.76
C VAL A 265 21.54 -13.18 -17.00
N ALA A 266 21.34 -14.36 -17.58
CA ALA A 266 21.89 -14.69 -18.88
C ALA A 266 21.01 -14.05 -19.97
N LEU A 267 21.59 -13.18 -20.79
CA LEU A 267 20.91 -12.55 -21.92
C LEU A 267 20.97 -13.47 -23.14
N CYS A 268 19.90 -14.18 -23.42
CA CYS A 268 19.85 -15.20 -24.48
C CYS A 268 19.57 -14.62 -25.87
N ALA A 269 18.75 -13.57 -25.94
CA ALA A 269 18.50 -12.85 -27.18
C ALA A 269 18.01 -11.44 -26.86
N LYS A 270 18.25 -10.52 -27.79
CA LYS A 270 17.74 -9.15 -27.80
C LYS A 270 17.29 -8.84 -29.23
N LYS A 271 16.00 -8.50 -29.39
CA LYS A 271 15.41 -8.18 -30.69
C LYS A 271 14.70 -6.84 -30.63
N PRO A 272 14.83 -5.97 -31.62
CA PRO A 272 14.04 -4.73 -31.66
C PRO A 272 12.53 -5.07 -31.76
N THR A 273 11.70 -4.28 -31.09
CA THR A 273 10.24 -4.41 -31.11
C THR A 273 9.58 -3.02 -31.08
N THR A 274 8.45 -2.91 -31.74
CA THR A 274 7.60 -1.69 -31.72
C THR A 274 6.26 -1.96 -31.02
N VAL A 275 6.03 -3.19 -30.58
CA VAL A 275 4.71 -3.61 -30.08
C VAL A 275 4.42 -3.00 -28.71
N ASP A 276 5.36 -3.02 -27.79
CA ASP A 276 5.18 -2.45 -26.43
C ASP A 276 6.45 -1.72 -25.98
N THR A 277 6.47 -0.42 -26.24
CA THR A 277 7.59 0.44 -25.84
C THR A 277 7.36 0.98 -24.42
N PRO A 278 8.41 1.33 -23.66
CA PRO A 278 8.26 1.98 -22.37
C PRO A 278 7.39 3.23 -22.43
N LYS A 279 7.49 3.99 -23.52
CA LYS A 279 6.69 5.19 -23.75
C LYS A 279 5.21 4.88 -23.96
N LYS A 280 4.89 3.86 -24.79
CA LYS A 280 3.49 3.41 -24.96
C LYS A 280 2.89 2.94 -23.64
N ARG A 281 3.68 2.26 -22.80
CA ARG A 281 3.23 1.82 -21.48
C ARG A 281 2.97 3.02 -20.56
N GLU A 282 3.88 4.00 -20.51
CA GLU A 282 3.67 5.24 -19.74
C GLU A 282 2.39 5.97 -20.17
N ILE A 283 2.16 6.11 -21.48
CA ILE A 283 0.95 6.70 -22.03
C ILE A 283 -0.29 5.90 -21.62
N ARG A 284 -0.25 4.59 -21.76
CA ARG A 284 -1.36 3.69 -21.36
C ARG A 284 -1.69 3.83 -19.89
N ASP A 285 -0.66 3.83 -19.02
CA ASP A 285 -0.84 3.97 -17.57
C ASP A 285 -1.40 5.35 -17.21
N LYS A 286 -0.93 6.41 -17.86
CA LYS A 286 -1.45 7.76 -17.69
C LYS A 286 -2.93 7.85 -18.12
N MET A 287 -3.27 7.37 -19.31
CA MET A 287 -4.64 7.36 -19.82
C MET A 287 -5.59 6.53 -18.92
N TYR A 288 -5.09 5.38 -18.41
CA TYR A 288 -5.84 4.58 -17.45
C TYR A 288 -6.09 5.35 -16.16
N ALA A 289 -5.07 6.01 -15.61
CA ALA A 289 -5.19 6.81 -14.39
C ALA A 289 -6.18 7.97 -14.57
N GLU A 290 -6.15 8.67 -15.69
CA GLU A 290 -7.08 9.75 -16.03
C GLU A 290 -8.52 9.24 -16.15
N LYS A 291 -8.75 8.14 -16.88
CA LYS A 291 -10.07 7.49 -16.99
C LYS A 291 -10.57 7.04 -15.62
N PHE A 292 -9.71 6.42 -14.82
CA PHE A 292 -10.06 5.99 -13.47
C PHE A 292 -10.45 7.18 -12.59
N GLN A 293 -9.65 8.24 -12.59
CA GLN A 293 -9.91 9.45 -11.81
C GLN A 293 -11.24 10.10 -12.19
N ALA A 294 -11.50 10.25 -13.48
CA ALA A 294 -12.75 10.82 -13.99
C ALA A 294 -13.97 9.98 -13.57
N LYS A 295 -13.91 8.65 -13.75
CA LYS A 295 -14.99 7.73 -13.33
C LYS A 295 -15.18 7.72 -11.81
N SER A 296 -14.08 7.70 -11.07
CA SER A 296 -14.07 7.74 -9.61
C SER A 296 -14.75 9.00 -9.08
N GLN A 297 -14.38 10.17 -9.61
CA GLN A 297 -14.96 11.45 -9.18
C GLN A 297 -16.45 11.56 -9.56
N SER A 298 -16.80 11.24 -10.80
CA SER A 298 -18.21 11.29 -11.26
C SER A 298 -19.10 10.38 -10.41
N TYR A 299 -18.64 9.15 -10.16
CA TYR A 299 -19.40 8.20 -9.36
C TYR A 299 -19.51 8.62 -7.90
N LEU A 300 -18.43 9.16 -7.31
CA LEU A 300 -18.47 9.66 -5.94
C LEU A 300 -19.47 10.82 -5.81
N GLN A 301 -19.50 11.74 -6.76
CA GLN A 301 -20.48 12.83 -6.76
C GLN A 301 -21.93 12.32 -6.85
N GLU A 302 -22.19 11.30 -7.68
CA GLU A 302 -23.49 10.64 -7.81
C GLU A 302 -23.93 10.05 -6.47
N VAL A 303 -23.06 9.22 -5.84
CA VAL A 303 -23.39 8.53 -4.59
C VAL A 303 -23.52 9.51 -3.44
N ARG A 304 -22.70 10.57 -3.42
CA ARG A 304 -22.76 11.63 -2.41
C ARG A 304 -24.06 12.43 -2.49
N LYS A 305 -24.55 12.74 -3.69
CA LYS A 305 -25.85 13.41 -3.87
C LYS A 305 -27.03 12.56 -3.38
N ALA A 306 -26.92 11.24 -3.45
CA ALA A 306 -27.92 10.30 -2.94
C ALA A 306 -27.80 10.04 -1.44
N ALA A 307 -26.74 10.50 -0.78
CA ALA A 307 -26.54 10.30 0.64
C ALA A 307 -27.31 11.31 1.48
N MET A 308 -27.89 10.83 2.60
CA MET A 308 -28.51 11.69 3.60
C MET A 308 -27.40 12.22 4.52
N VAL A 309 -27.18 13.54 4.49
CA VAL A 309 -26.17 14.22 5.30
C VAL A 309 -26.86 15.27 6.18
N GLU A 310 -26.75 15.14 7.49
CA GLU A 310 -27.32 16.02 8.47
C GLU A 310 -26.24 16.64 9.36
N TYR A 311 -26.08 17.96 9.31
CA TYR A 311 -25.18 18.70 10.20
C TYR A 311 -25.85 18.96 11.55
N ARG A 312 -25.08 18.82 12.67
CA ARG A 312 -25.57 19.00 14.03
C ARG A 312 -24.77 20.04 14.78
#